data_5b5df63e48a87210409a49105398f5e9
#
_entry.id   5b5df63e48a87210409a49105398f5e9
#
_cell.length_a   1.000
_cell.length_b   1.000
_cell.length_c   1.000
_cell.angle_alpha   90.00
_cell.angle_beta   90.00
_cell.angle_gamma   90.00
#
_symmetry.space_group_name_H-M   'P 1'
#
loop_
_entity.id
_entity.type
_entity.pdbx_description
1 polymer ?
#
loop_
_entity_poly.entity_id
_entity_poly.type
_entity_poly.pdbx_seq_one_letter_code
_entity_poly.pdbx_strand_id
1 'polypeptide(L)'
;MDQLKVTIAGEITLSKDPGGSMKKWREIFGISQTELAEYLKVSSSTISDYEGGRRKSPGIAVINRLVEALIEVDRTRGGRITEQLSRDQTPKEKVFQVHEFASSMNGKVFQEKIEAECIANQLKLKDLNLFGYTVIDSLKVILDVPVHEYLQMYGKTPERALIFTQVESGRSPLIAVKVGRFSTDLRPSVVVLHGCQKVDPIAKRIAENEKIPLLVTQKPLDKIMESLKGFEA
;
A
#
# COMPACT_ATOMS: atom_id res chain seq x y z
N MET A 1 4.20 3.76 2.52
CA MET A 1 5.45 3.42 3.25
C MET A 1 6.38 2.71 2.27
N ASP A 2 7.64 3.07 2.26
CA ASP A 2 8.64 2.46 1.37
C ASP A 2 8.85 0.98 1.77
N GLN A 3 8.59 0.05 0.85
CA GLN A 3 8.68 -1.40 1.11
C GLN A 3 10.08 -1.83 1.54
N LEU A 4 11.12 -1.18 1.02
CA LEU A 4 12.50 -1.45 1.43
C LEU A 4 12.72 -1.13 2.91
N LYS A 5 12.19 0.00 3.40
CA LYS A 5 12.23 0.36 4.83
C LYS A 5 11.56 -0.69 5.70
N VAL A 6 10.38 -1.15 5.27
CA VAL A 6 9.64 -2.19 5.98
C VAL A 6 10.42 -3.50 6.03
N THR A 7 11.04 -3.88 4.92
CA THR A 7 11.86 -5.11 4.84
C THR A 7 13.04 -5.04 5.80
N ILE A 8 13.82 -3.94 5.75
CA ILE A 8 15.01 -3.77 6.61
C ILE A 8 14.60 -3.75 8.09
N ALA A 9 13.61 -2.94 8.44
CA ALA A 9 13.12 -2.83 9.82
C ALA A 9 12.56 -4.16 10.33
N GLY A 10 11.80 -4.87 9.50
CA GLY A 10 11.23 -6.18 9.82
C GLY A 10 12.31 -7.24 10.08
N GLU A 11 13.33 -7.33 9.21
CA GLU A 11 14.43 -8.25 9.41
C GLU A 11 15.19 -7.98 10.72
N ILE A 12 15.50 -6.72 11.02
CA ILE A 12 16.18 -6.37 12.27
C ILE A 12 15.33 -6.73 13.48
N THR A 13 14.04 -6.39 13.43
CA THR A 13 13.10 -6.58 14.56
C THR A 13 12.83 -8.05 14.85
N LEU A 14 12.71 -8.88 13.80
CA LEU A 14 12.39 -10.31 13.91
C LEU A 14 13.62 -11.21 14.02
N SER A 15 14.83 -10.64 13.89
CA SER A 15 16.07 -11.38 13.99
C SER A 15 16.32 -11.88 15.41
N LYS A 16 16.89 -13.10 15.54
CA LYS A 16 17.44 -13.59 16.82
C LYS A 16 18.71 -12.83 17.23
N ASP A 17 19.39 -12.21 16.27
CA ASP A 17 20.52 -11.33 16.44
C ASP A 17 20.27 -9.98 15.75
N PRO A 18 19.54 -9.05 16.39
CA PRO A 18 19.25 -7.74 15.82
C PRO A 18 20.52 -6.93 15.51
N GLY A 19 21.56 -7.06 16.35
CA GLY A 19 22.85 -6.37 16.16
C GLY A 19 23.56 -6.84 14.89
N GLY A 20 23.67 -8.14 14.69
CA GLY A 20 24.21 -8.73 13.48
C GLY A 20 23.42 -8.33 12.23
N SER A 21 22.08 -8.25 12.33
CA SER A 21 21.22 -7.78 11.24
C SER A 21 21.45 -6.31 10.92
N MET A 22 21.61 -5.45 11.92
CA MET A 22 21.97 -4.03 11.73
C MET A 22 23.32 -3.90 10.99
N LYS A 23 24.34 -4.66 11.43
CA LYS A 23 25.65 -4.72 10.78
C LYS A 23 25.55 -5.17 9.33
N LYS A 24 24.82 -6.27 9.07
CA LYS A 24 24.58 -6.79 7.70
C LYS A 24 24.03 -5.71 6.78
N TRP A 25 22.99 -5.01 7.21
CA TRP A 25 22.37 -3.98 6.38
C TRP A 25 23.31 -2.78 6.16
N ARG A 26 24.03 -2.33 7.19
CA ARG A 26 25.05 -1.29 7.01
C ARG A 26 26.13 -1.69 5.99
N GLU A 27 26.58 -2.93 6.03
CA GLU A 27 27.58 -3.45 5.10
C GLU A 27 27.03 -3.59 3.66
N ILE A 28 25.77 -4.00 3.49
CA ILE A 28 25.09 -4.02 2.18
C ILE A 28 25.07 -2.61 1.57
N PHE A 29 24.81 -1.59 2.37
CA PHE A 29 24.85 -0.20 1.92
C PHE A 29 26.27 0.38 1.79
N GLY A 30 27.30 -0.39 2.14
CA GLY A 30 28.68 0.05 2.07
C GLY A 30 29.01 1.24 2.98
N ILE A 31 28.33 1.35 4.10
CA ILE A 31 28.49 2.47 5.06
C ILE A 31 29.39 2.03 6.21
N SER A 32 30.38 2.84 6.58
CA SER A 32 31.22 2.58 7.74
C SER A 32 30.49 2.88 9.06
N GLN A 33 30.95 2.29 10.17
CA GLN A 33 30.40 2.62 11.50
C GLN A 33 30.57 4.10 11.84
N THR A 34 31.68 4.71 11.45
CA THR A 34 31.96 6.13 11.68
C THR A 34 30.97 7.01 10.94
N GLU A 35 30.76 6.76 9.67
CA GLU A 35 29.86 7.51 8.82
C GLU A 35 28.40 7.40 9.30
N LEU A 36 27.97 6.19 9.66
CA LEU A 36 26.63 5.98 10.22
C LEU A 36 26.48 6.74 11.56
N ALA A 37 27.53 6.73 12.39
CA ALA A 37 27.55 7.43 13.67
C ALA A 37 27.46 8.96 13.50
N GLU A 38 28.18 9.51 12.52
CA GLU A 38 28.11 10.94 12.16
C GLU A 38 26.68 11.35 11.74
N TYR A 39 26.06 10.59 10.84
CA TYR A 39 24.70 10.85 10.40
C TYR A 39 23.69 10.80 11.56
N LEU A 40 23.82 9.79 12.41
CA LEU A 40 22.93 9.58 13.57
C LEU A 40 23.26 10.51 14.76
N LYS A 41 24.36 11.28 14.69
CA LYS A 41 24.87 12.14 15.78
C LYS A 41 25.10 11.34 17.08
N VAL A 42 25.74 10.20 16.96
CA VAL A 42 26.16 9.33 18.06
C VAL A 42 27.64 8.99 17.91
N SER A 43 28.25 8.32 18.89
CA SER A 43 29.63 7.83 18.78
C SER A 43 29.66 6.53 17.95
N SER A 44 30.80 6.29 17.25
CA SER A 44 31.01 5.03 16.54
C SER A 44 31.01 3.82 17.49
N SER A 45 31.45 4.00 18.74
CA SER A 45 31.31 2.98 19.79
C SER A 45 29.88 2.61 20.09
N THR A 46 28.93 3.56 20.00
CA THR A 46 27.50 3.26 20.15
C THR A 46 27.00 2.33 19.04
N ILE A 47 27.41 2.57 17.79
CA ILE A 47 27.07 1.68 16.68
C ILE A 47 27.69 0.29 16.88
N SER A 48 28.98 0.25 17.24
CA SER A 48 29.69 -0.99 17.56
C SER A 48 29.01 -1.79 18.69
N ASP A 49 28.47 -1.10 19.69
CA ASP A 49 27.76 -1.72 20.82
C ASP A 49 26.45 -2.40 20.39
N TYR A 50 25.71 -1.76 19.49
CA TYR A 50 24.51 -2.39 18.91
C TYR A 50 24.90 -3.59 18.03
N GLU A 51 25.81 -3.39 17.08
CA GLU A 51 26.23 -4.44 16.14
C GLU A 51 26.91 -5.62 16.80
N GLY A 52 27.65 -5.38 17.88
CA GLY A 52 28.33 -6.42 18.65
C GLY A 52 27.45 -7.08 19.73
N GLY A 53 26.15 -6.75 19.80
CA GLY A 53 25.22 -7.35 20.74
C GLY A 53 25.42 -6.96 22.20
N ARG A 54 26.29 -6.00 22.51
CA ARG A 54 26.43 -5.44 23.88
C ARG A 54 25.17 -4.71 24.31
N ARG A 55 24.45 -4.12 23.35
CA ARG A 55 23.08 -3.60 23.53
C ARG A 55 22.11 -4.56 22.86
N LYS A 56 21.52 -5.44 23.66
CA LYS A 56 20.78 -6.63 23.17
C LYS A 56 19.46 -6.34 22.46
N SER A 57 18.83 -5.17 22.67
CA SER A 57 17.52 -4.86 22.11
C SER A 57 17.46 -3.40 21.68
N PRO A 58 17.72 -3.10 20.40
CA PRO A 58 17.49 -1.77 19.87
C PRO A 58 16.01 -1.43 19.93
N GLY A 59 15.66 -0.30 20.55
CA GLY A 59 14.28 0.18 20.55
C GLY A 59 13.82 0.61 19.15
N ILE A 60 12.52 0.66 18.92
CA ILE A 60 11.89 1.02 17.63
C ILE A 60 12.47 2.32 17.05
N ALA A 61 12.67 3.34 17.91
CA ALA A 61 13.23 4.62 17.48
C ALA A 61 14.67 4.48 16.93
N VAL A 62 15.47 3.57 17.48
CA VAL A 62 16.82 3.30 17.00
C VAL A 62 16.79 2.61 15.65
N ILE A 63 15.91 1.62 15.48
CA ILE A 63 15.74 0.89 14.22
C ILE A 63 15.28 1.85 13.13
N ASN A 64 14.27 2.67 13.38
CA ASN A 64 13.76 3.63 12.40
C ASN A 64 14.84 4.62 11.96
N ARG A 65 15.57 5.21 12.91
CA ARG A 65 16.67 6.12 12.60
C ARG A 65 17.80 5.45 11.82
N LEU A 66 18.13 4.19 12.12
CA LEU A 66 19.11 3.42 11.35
C LEU A 66 18.66 3.23 9.91
N VAL A 67 17.41 2.77 9.70
CA VAL A 67 16.86 2.50 8.37
C VAL A 67 16.82 3.78 7.53
N GLU A 68 16.39 4.89 8.13
CA GLU A 68 16.41 6.19 7.47
C GLU A 68 17.84 6.61 7.10
N ALA A 69 18.80 6.44 8.02
CA ALA A 69 20.19 6.78 7.79
C ALA A 69 20.80 5.99 6.62
N LEU A 70 20.55 4.67 6.56
CA LEU A 70 21.04 3.82 5.47
C LEU A 70 20.58 4.31 4.10
N ILE A 71 19.30 4.62 3.97
CA ILE A 71 18.71 5.07 2.71
C ILE A 71 19.17 6.49 2.34
N GLU A 72 19.19 7.42 3.29
CA GLU A 72 19.59 8.80 3.01
C GLU A 72 21.08 8.93 2.70
N VAL A 73 21.96 8.18 3.38
CA VAL A 73 23.38 8.14 3.05
C VAL A 73 23.61 7.57 1.65
N ASP A 74 22.94 6.47 1.29
CA ASP A 74 23.00 5.93 -0.08
C ASP A 74 22.48 6.96 -1.10
N ARG A 75 21.39 7.64 -0.80
CA ARG A 75 20.80 8.67 -1.67
C ARG A 75 21.77 9.81 -1.96
N THR A 76 22.51 10.28 -0.96
CA THR A 76 23.58 11.29 -1.16
C THR A 76 24.71 10.81 -2.05
N ARG A 77 24.91 9.49 -2.15
CA ARG A 77 25.90 8.80 -3.00
C ARG A 77 25.35 8.41 -4.39
N GLY A 78 24.14 8.86 -4.73
CA GLY A 78 23.48 8.57 -6.00
C GLY A 78 22.43 7.44 -5.96
N GLY A 79 22.10 6.90 -4.78
CA GLY A 79 20.94 6.00 -4.56
C GLY A 79 21.08 4.59 -5.15
N ARG A 80 22.30 4.17 -5.52
CA ARG A 80 22.55 2.95 -6.30
C ARG A 80 22.07 1.68 -5.59
N ILE A 81 22.31 1.57 -4.30
CA ILE A 81 21.94 0.38 -3.52
C ILE A 81 20.42 0.35 -3.32
N THR A 82 19.85 1.49 -2.96
CA THR A 82 18.39 1.65 -2.83
C THR A 82 17.68 1.29 -4.13
N GLU A 83 18.15 1.79 -5.28
CA GLU A 83 17.60 1.43 -6.58
C GLU A 83 17.74 -0.06 -6.89
N GLN A 84 18.92 -0.65 -6.65
CA GLN A 84 19.17 -2.07 -6.90
C GLN A 84 18.25 -2.97 -6.07
N LEU A 85 18.08 -2.67 -4.78
CA LEU A 85 17.21 -3.43 -3.87
C LEU A 85 15.71 -3.18 -4.14
N SER A 86 15.38 -2.07 -4.79
CA SER A 86 14.00 -1.74 -5.19
C SER A 86 13.66 -2.23 -6.61
N ARG A 87 14.63 -2.70 -7.40
CA ARG A 87 14.42 -3.11 -8.82
C ARG A 87 13.51 -4.32 -8.99
N ASP A 88 13.43 -5.21 -8.02
CA ASP A 88 12.42 -6.28 -8.01
C ASP A 88 10.99 -5.76 -7.79
N GLN A 89 10.86 -4.45 -7.55
CA GLN A 89 9.62 -3.72 -7.35
C GLN A 89 9.44 -2.61 -8.38
N THR A 90 10.11 -2.71 -9.57
CA THR A 90 10.01 -1.66 -10.58
C THR A 90 8.55 -1.37 -10.90
N PRO A 91 8.13 -0.10 -10.81
CA PRO A 91 6.86 0.30 -11.36
C PRO A 91 7.00 0.27 -12.89
N LYS A 92 6.48 -0.73 -13.57
CA LYS A 92 5.71 -0.40 -14.78
C LYS A 92 4.79 0.74 -14.34
N GLU A 93 4.62 1.80 -15.14
CA GLU A 93 3.67 2.88 -14.81
C GLU A 93 2.50 2.28 -14.09
N LYS A 94 2.32 2.63 -12.80
CA LYS A 94 1.42 1.83 -11.95
C LYS A 94 0.02 2.04 -12.46
N VAL A 95 -0.45 1.08 -13.24
CA VAL A 95 -1.83 1.03 -13.75
C VAL A 95 -2.83 1.05 -12.60
N PHE A 96 -2.37 0.65 -11.41
CA PHE A 96 -3.11 0.77 -10.16
C PHE A 96 -2.18 1.20 -9.02
N GLN A 97 -2.73 1.89 -8.04
CA GLN A 97 -2.03 2.38 -6.85
C GLN A 97 -2.68 1.78 -5.60
N VAL A 98 -1.89 1.02 -4.85
CA VAL A 98 -2.34 0.35 -3.62
C VAL A 98 -1.98 1.23 -2.42
N HIS A 99 -2.98 1.55 -1.60
CA HIS A 99 -2.85 2.33 -0.38
C HIS A 99 -3.34 1.51 0.81
N GLU A 100 -2.52 1.42 1.85
CA GLU A 100 -2.86 0.72 3.08
C GLU A 100 -3.19 1.72 4.18
N PHE A 101 -4.25 1.49 4.95
CA PHE A 101 -4.54 2.29 6.11
C PHE A 101 -3.69 1.87 7.31
N ALA A 102 -3.33 2.83 8.16
CA ALA A 102 -2.63 2.57 9.43
C ALA A 102 -3.52 1.82 10.44
N SER A 103 -4.83 2.02 10.34
CA SER A 103 -5.86 1.32 11.11
C SER A 103 -7.07 1.07 10.22
N SER A 104 -8.00 0.19 10.64
CA SER A 104 -9.21 -0.06 9.87
C SER A 104 -10.10 1.19 9.81
N MET A 105 -10.72 1.43 8.64
CA MET A 105 -11.70 2.49 8.43
C MET A 105 -13.08 1.88 8.18
N ASN A 106 -14.10 2.34 8.90
CA ASN A 106 -15.46 1.90 8.66
C ASN A 106 -15.95 2.31 7.27
N GLY A 107 -16.68 1.43 6.57
CA GLY A 107 -17.12 1.66 5.21
C GLY A 107 -18.02 2.89 5.03
N LYS A 108 -18.81 3.26 6.06
CA LYS A 108 -19.64 4.47 6.01
C LYS A 108 -18.78 5.73 6.13
N VAL A 109 -17.78 5.73 7.02
CA VAL A 109 -16.82 6.83 7.14
C VAL A 109 -16.04 7.01 5.83
N PHE A 110 -15.62 5.90 5.20
CA PHE A 110 -15.00 5.92 3.89
C PHE A 110 -15.90 6.58 2.84
N GLN A 111 -17.18 6.16 2.76
CA GLN A 111 -18.17 6.75 1.85
C GLN A 111 -18.28 8.27 2.01
N GLU A 112 -18.35 8.75 3.25
CA GLU A 112 -18.47 10.18 3.58
C GLU A 112 -17.18 10.95 3.18
N LYS A 113 -16.00 10.39 3.43
CA LYS A 113 -14.72 11.01 3.06
C LYS A 113 -14.55 11.21 1.56
N ILE A 114 -15.02 10.27 0.77
CA ILE A 114 -14.95 10.35 -0.69
C ILE A 114 -16.21 10.98 -1.32
N GLU A 115 -17.15 11.46 -0.52
CA GLU A 115 -18.40 12.11 -0.95
C GLU A 115 -19.16 11.27 -1.99
N ALA A 116 -19.29 9.97 -1.73
CA ALA A 116 -19.89 9.04 -2.68
C ALA A 116 -21.36 8.75 -2.37
N GLU A 117 -22.15 8.60 -3.44
CA GLU A 117 -23.49 8.05 -3.39
C GLU A 117 -23.41 6.51 -3.41
N CYS A 118 -24.22 5.84 -2.58
CA CYS A 118 -24.31 4.39 -2.58
C CYS A 118 -25.47 3.92 -3.45
N ILE A 119 -25.15 3.17 -4.52
CA ILE A 119 -26.12 2.69 -5.52
C ILE A 119 -26.65 1.30 -5.18
N ALA A 120 -25.88 0.48 -4.46
CA ALA A 120 -26.27 -0.88 -4.06
C ALA A 120 -25.68 -1.28 -2.70
N ASN A 121 -26.40 -2.10 -1.93
CA ASN A 121 -25.97 -2.71 -0.68
C ASN A 121 -25.57 -1.73 0.44
N GLN A 122 -26.22 -0.58 0.53
CA GLN A 122 -25.89 0.50 1.47
C GLN A 122 -25.85 0.04 2.93
N LEU A 123 -26.75 -0.85 3.36
CA LEU A 123 -26.81 -1.31 4.75
C LEU A 123 -25.52 -2.00 5.19
N LYS A 124 -24.78 -2.62 4.26
CA LYS A 124 -23.53 -3.31 4.57
C LYS A 124 -22.38 -2.39 4.92
N LEU A 125 -22.40 -1.14 4.46
CA LEU A 125 -21.31 -0.20 4.74
C LEU A 125 -21.06 0.03 6.24
N LYS A 126 -22.09 -0.10 7.07
CA LYS A 126 -21.97 0.10 8.53
C LYS A 126 -21.16 -1.00 9.19
N ASP A 127 -21.20 -2.22 8.63
CA ASP A 127 -20.60 -3.42 9.22
C ASP A 127 -19.23 -3.75 8.57
N LEU A 128 -18.80 -2.98 7.56
CA LEU A 128 -17.54 -3.20 6.87
C LEU A 128 -16.41 -2.38 7.49
N ASN A 129 -15.26 -3.05 7.63
CA ASN A 129 -13.98 -2.42 7.94
C ASN A 129 -13.07 -2.56 6.72
N LEU A 130 -12.50 -1.44 6.28
CA LEU A 130 -11.55 -1.36 5.18
C LEU A 130 -10.15 -1.18 5.75
N PHE A 131 -9.18 -1.95 5.25
CA PHE A 131 -7.77 -1.83 5.65
C PHE A 131 -6.95 -1.07 4.61
N GLY A 132 -7.59 -0.62 3.53
CA GLY A 132 -6.96 0.16 2.49
C GLY A 132 -7.88 0.41 1.31
N TYR A 133 -7.33 1.04 0.29
CA TYR A 133 -7.99 1.23 -0.99
C TYR A 133 -6.99 1.08 -2.15
N THR A 134 -7.50 0.82 -3.34
CA THR A 134 -6.70 0.75 -4.56
C THR A 134 -7.35 1.60 -5.62
N VAL A 135 -6.60 2.53 -6.19
CA VAL A 135 -7.01 3.32 -7.35
C VAL A 135 -6.59 2.57 -8.61
N ILE A 136 -7.51 2.36 -9.52
CA ILE A 136 -7.33 1.51 -10.71
C ILE A 136 -7.76 2.29 -11.95
N ASP A 137 -6.86 2.43 -12.92
CA ASP A 137 -7.22 2.86 -14.26
C ASP A 137 -7.88 1.69 -15.00
N SER A 138 -9.20 1.77 -15.19
CA SER A 138 -9.99 0.66 -15.75
C SER A 138 -9.58 0.26 -17.15
N LEU A 139 -9.13 1.21 -17.97
CA LEU A 139 -8.74 0.91 -19.35
C LEU A 139 -7.34 0.30 -19.39
N LYS A 140 -6.38 0.93 -18.70
CA LYS A 140 -5.01 0.43 -18.67
C LYS A 140 -4.92 -0.95 -18.01
N VAL A 141 -5.68 -1.22 -16.94
CA VAL A 141 -5.67 -2.53 -16.30
C VAL A 141 -6.06 -3.65 -17.25
N ILE A 142 -7.06 -3.42 -18.10
CA ILE A 142 -7.52 -4.43 -19.06
C ILE A 142 -6.49 -4.64 -20.18
N LEU A 143 -5.81 -3.57 -20.61
CA LEU A 143 -4.89 -3.61 -21.74
C LEU A 143 -3.49 -4.08 -21.36
N ASP A 144 -3.00 -3.64 -20.20
CA ASP A 144 -1.57 -3.69 -19.89
C ASP A 144 -1.20 -4.65 -18.75
N VAL A 145 -2.19 -5.10 -17.94
CA VAL A 145 -1.92 -5.93 -16.76
C VAL A 145 -2.25 -7.40 -17.04
N PRO A 146 -1.26 -8.31 -16.96
CA PRO A 146 -1.50 -9.74 -17.04
C PRO A 146 -2.44 -10.23 -15.94
N VAL A 147 -3.29 -11.21 -16.23
CA VAL A 147 -4.31 -11.72 -15.30
C VAL A 147 -3.73 -12.16 -13.95
N HIS A 148 -2.54 -12.76 -13.93
CA HIS A 148 -1.89 -13.21 -12.71
C HIS A 148 -1.43 -12.05 -11.79
N GLU A 149 -1.28 -10.84 -12.32
CA GLU A 149 -0.95 -9.64 -11.54
C GLU A 149 -2.18 -8.96 -10.92
N TYR A 150 -3.39 -9.35 -11.32
CA TYR A 150 -4.64 -8.77 -10.77
C TYR A 150 -4.76 -8.97 -9.26
N LEU A 151 -4.14 -10.01 -8.70
CA LEU A 151 -4.08 -10.23 -7.27
C LEU A 151 -3.39 -9.09 -6.52
N GLN A 152 -2.43 -8.42 -7.14
CA GLN A 152 -1.69 -7.31 -6.54
C GLN A 152 -2.60 -6.09 -6.29
N MET A 153 -3.73 -5.95 -7.00
CA MET A 153 -4.71 -4.88 -6.75
C MET A 153 -5.36 -5.00 -5.38
N TYR A 154 -5.35 -6.19 -4.78
CA TYR A 154 -5.89 -6.42 -3.43
C TYR A 154 -4.89 -6.06 -2.32
N GLY A 155 -3.63 -5.72 -2.66
CA GLY A 155 -2.63 -5.37 -1.65
C GLY A 155 -2.44 -6.49 -0.64
N LYS A 156 -2.47 -6.14 0.66
CA LYS A 156 -2.28 -7.11 1.75
C LYS A 156 -3.55 -7.90 2.09
N THR A 157 -4.73 -7.38 1.75
CA THR A 157 -6.01 -7.98 2.13
C THR A 157 -7.13 -7.53 1.18
N PRO A 158 -8.12 -8.40 0.88
CA PRO A 158 -9.28 -8.05 0.07
C PRO A 158 -10.28 -7.11 0.78
N GLU A 159 -10.18 -6.94 2.10
CA GLU A 159 -11.00 -6.01 2.88
C GLU A 159 -10.61 -4.55 2.58
N ARG A 160 -10.80 -4.16 1.30
CA ARG A 160 -10.48 -2.82 0.78
C ARG A 160 -11.50 -2.30 -0.19
N ALA A 161 -11.39 -1.02 -0.51
CA ALA A 161 -12.15 -0.41 -1.58
C ALA A 161 -11.34 -0.44 -2.89
N LEU A 162 -11.97 -0.86 -3.99
CA LEU A 162 -11.41 -0.70 -5.34
C LEU A 162 -12.07 0.52 -5.99
N ILE A 163 -11.28 1.56 -6.28
CA ILE A 163 -11.71 2.82 -6.92
C ILE A 163 -11.33 2.74 -8.40
N PHE A 164 -12.30 2.49 -9.24
CA PHE A 164 -12.11 2.46 -10.69
C PHE A 164 -12.27 3.85 -11.29
N THR A 165 -11.24 4.32 -11.97
CA THR A 165 -11.22 5.55 -12.75
C THR A 165 -11.39 5.25 -14.23
N GLN A 166 -11.61 6.27 -15.07
CA GLN A 166 -11.87 6.13 -16.51
C GLN A 166 -13.06 5.20 -16.80
N VAL A 167 -14.13 5.35 -16.01
CA VAL A 167 -15.31 4.48 -16.07
C VAL A 167 -16.44 5.19 -16.77
N GLU A 168 -16.94 4.60 -17.84
CA GLU A 168 -18.12 5.12 -18.57
C GLU A 168 -19.45 4.74 -17.87
N SER A 169 -19.66 3.46 -17.61
CA SER A 169 -20.93 2.94 -17.07
C SER A 169 -20.79 1.94 -15.92
N GLY A 170 -19.57 1.58 -15.55
CA GLY A 170 -19.26 0.62 -14.48
C GLY A 170 -19.46 -0.85 -14.85
N ARG A 171 -19.89 -1.17 -16.10
CA ARG A 171 -20.12 -2.56 -16.52
C ARG A 171 -18.83 -3.38 -16.49
N SER A 172 -17.76 -2.91 -17.14
CA SER A 172 -16.47 -3.63 -17.23
C SER A 172 -15.83 -3.87 -15.87
N PRO A 173 -15.71 -2.87 -14.96
CA PRO A 173 -15.22 -3.09 -13.60
C PRO A 173 -15.99 -4.17 -12.84
N LEU A 174 -17.33 -4.15 -12.88
CA LEU A 174 -18.13 -5.12 -12.13
C LEU A 174 -18.07 -6.52 -12.74
N ILE A 175 -17.96 -6.65 -14.05
CA ILE A 175 -17.70 -7.94 -14.70
C ILE A 175 -16.32 -8.47 -14.29
N ALA A 176 -15.29 -7.63 -14.32
CA ALA A 176 -13.94 -8.01 -13.92
C ALA A 176 -13.88 -8.49 -12.47
N VAL A 177 -14.52 -7.77 -11.54
CA VAL A 177 -14.65 -8.18 -10.13
C VAL A 177 -15.36 -9.53 -10.00
N LYS A 178 -16.45 -9.74 -10.73
CA LYS A 178 -17.20 -11.01 -10.71
C LYS A 178 -16.37 -12.16 -11.26
N VAL A 179 -15.70 -11.98 -12.40
CA VAL A 179 -14.86 -13.00 -13.02
C VAL A 179 -13.64 -13.30 -12.16
N GLY A 180 -12.99 -12.25 -11.62
CA GLY A 180 -11.86 -12.38 -10.72
C GLY A 180 -12.17 -13.24 -9.50
N ARG A 181 -13.38 -13.14 -8.94
CA ARG A 181 -13.83 -13.98 -7.82
C ARG A 181 -13.81 -15.46 -8.15
N PHE A 182 -14.21 -15.86 -9.35
CA PHE A 182 -14.19 -17.28 -9.74
C PHE A 182 -12.78 -17.86 -9.82
N SER A 183 -11.80 -17.02 -10.14
CA SER A 183 -10.40 -17.45 -10.32
C SER A 183 -9.59 -17.40 -9.03
N THR A 184 -9.97 -16.52 -8.07
CA THR A 184 -9.10 -16.20 -6.93
C THR A 184 -9.80 -16.33 -5.58
N ASP A 185 -11.12 -16.50 -5.55
CA ASP A 185 -12.00 -16.42 -4.38
C ASP A 185 -11.93 -15.06 -3.62
N LEU A 186 -11.19 -14.09 -4.16
CA LEU A 186 -11.08 -12.75 -3.59
C LEU A 186 -12.26 -11.88 -3.98
N ARG A 187 -12.72 -11.08 -3.03
CA ARG A 187 -13.81 -10.13 -3.21
C ARG A 187 -13.50 -8.82 -2.50
N PRO A 188 -13.51 -7.67 -3.19
CA PRO A 188 -13.33 -6.39 -2.54
C PRO A 188 -14.52 -6.11 -1.60
N SER A 189 -14.26 -5.41 -0.50
CA SER A 189 -15.32 -5.00 0.42
C SER A 189 -16.21 -3.92 -0.18
N VAL A 190 -15.66 -3.04 -1.02
CA VAL A 190 -16.38 -1.92 -1.66
C VAL A 190 -15.86 -1.73 -3.08
N VAL A 191 -16.75 -1.42 -4.01
CA VAL A 191 -16.40 -0.94 -5.35
C VAL A 191 -16.84 0.49 -5.52
N VAL A 192 -15.95 1.35 -6.02
CA VAL A 192 -16.22 2.76 -6.29
C VAL A 192 -16.03 3.03 -7.79
N LEU A 193 -17.01 3.65 -8.40
CA LEU A 193 -16.95 4.13 -9.79
C LEU A 193 -16.71 5.64 -9.75
N HIS A 194 -15.52 6.07 -10.10
CA HIS A 194 -15.14 7.47 -10.10
C HIS A 194 -15.46 8.11 -11.45
N GLY A 195 -16.17 9.25 -11.43
CA GLY A 195 -16.54 10.02 -12.63
C GLY A 195 -17.68 9.40 -13.46
N CYS A 196 -18.24 8.28 -13.04
CA CYS A 196 -19.35 7.62 -13.73
C CYS A 196 -20.62 8.46 -13.63
N GLN A 197 -21.17 8.90 -14.77
CA GLN A 197 -22.39 9.72 -14.82
C GLN A 197 -23.67 8.87 -14.71
N LYS A 198 -23.66 7.67 -15.28
CA LYS A 198 -24.82 6.79 -15.30
C LYS A 198 -24.38 5.34 -15.13
N VAL A 199 -24.76 4.73 -14.03
CA VAL A 199 -24.46 3.33 -13.74
C VAL A 199 -25.32 2.40 -14.58
N ASP A 200 -24.68 1.45 -15.26
CA ASP A 200 -25.37 0.42 -16.03
C ASP A 200 -26.20 -0.49 -15.10
N PRO A 201 -27.46 -0.82 -15.44
CA PRO A 201 -28.27 -1.73 -14.65
C PRO A 201 -27.63 -3.10 -14.40
N ILE A 202 -26.82 -3.60 -15.35
CA ILE A 202 -26.07 -4.86 -15.19
C ILE A 202 -25.00 -4.70 -14.10
N ALA A 203 -24.29 -3.58 -14.09
CA ALA A 203 -23.29 -3.31 -13.05
C ALA A 203 -23.94 -3.30 -11.65
N LYS A 204 -25.07 -2.59 -11.50
CA LYS A 204 -25.85 -2.58 -10.26
C LYS A 204 -26.27 -3.99 -9.85
N ARG A 205 -26.86 -4.76 -10.78
CA ARG A 205 -27.33 -6.13 -10.53
C ARG A 205 -26.19 -7.07 -10.14
N ILE A 206 -24.99 -6.92 -10.74
CA ILE A 206 -23.82 -7.68 -10.33
C ILE A 206 -23.45 -7.33 -8.89
N ALA A 207 -23.36 -6.06 -8.54
CA ALA A 207 -23.04 -5.62 -7.19
C ALA A 207 -24.04 -6.16 -6.15
N GLU A 208 -25.34 -6.14 -6.47
CA GLU A 208 -26.40 -6.68 -5.62
C GLU A 208 -26.24 -8.19 -5.40
N ASN A 209 -26.03 -8.97 -6.47
CA ASN A 209 -25.86 -10.42 -6.42
C ASN A 209 -24.58 -10.83 -5.65
N GLU A 210 -23.48 -10.10 -5.89
CA GLU A 210 -22.19 -10.32 -5.19
C GLU A 210 -22.22 -9.74 -3.76
N LYS A 211 -23.29 -9.04 -3.38
CA LYS A 211 -23.43 -8.39 -2.08
C LYS A 211 -22.28 -7.42 -1.77
N ILE A 212 -21.79 -6.70 -2.78
CA ILE A 212 -20.72 -5.70 -2.66
C ILE A 212 -21.36 -4.30 -2.67
N PRO A 213 -21.11 -3.42 -1.70
CA PRO A 213 -21.48 -2.02 -1.81
C PRO A 213 -20.87 -1.38 -3.04
N LEU A 214 -21.75 -0.75 -3.85
CA LEU A 214 -21.36 -0.02 -5.05
C LEU A 214 -21.53 1.47 -4.81
N LEU A 215 -20.44 2.20 -4.84
CA LEU A 215 -20.40 3.64 -4.65
C LEU A 215 -20.09 4.35 -5.97
N VAL A 216 -20.62 5.56 -6.10
CA VAL A 216 -20.29 6.49 -7.21
C VAL A 216 -19.86 7.81 -6.62
N THR A 217 -18.79 8.37 -7.12
CA THR A 217 -18.33 9.70 -6.71
C THR A 217 -17.92 10.55 -7.91
N GLN A 218 -18.21 11.83 -7.82
CA GLN A 218 -17.76 12.87 -8.77
C GLN A 218 -16.65 13.75 -8.16
N LYS A 219 -16.24 13.48 -6.91
CA LYS A 219 -15.18 14.20 -6.24
C LYS A 219 -13.87 14.01 -7.01
N PRO A 220 -13.09 15.08 -7.30
CA PRO A 220 -11.80 14.95 -7.97
C PRO A 220 -10.88 13.96 -7.28
N LEU A 221 -10.17 13.14 -8.06
CA LEU A 221 -9.37 12.03 -7.54
C LEU A 221 -8.27 12.48 -6.57
N ASP A 222 -7.62 13.60 -6.87
CA ASP A 222 -6.62 14.24 -6.01
C ASP A 222 -7.21 14.61 -4.64
N LYS A 223 -8.45 15.12 -4.61
CA LYS A 223 -9.17 15.45 -3.37
C LYS A 223 -9.60 14.21 -2.60
N ILE A 224 -9.93 13.11 -3.29
CA ILE A 224 -10.17 11.82 -2.64
C ILE A 224 -8.90 11.35 -1.95
N MET A 225 -7.78 11.32 -2.66
CA MET A 225 -6.50 10.89 -2.12
C MET A 225 -6.05 11.78 -0.95
N GLU A 226 -6.20 13.10 -1.07
CA GLU A 226 -5.88 14.03 0.02
C GLU A 226 -6.72 13.76 1.27
N SER A 227 -8.03 13.50 1.12
CA SER A 227 -8.93 13.21 2.24
C SER A 227 -8.67 11.87 2.93
N LEU A 228 -8.03 10.92 2.25
CA LEU A 228 -7.67 9.60 2.78
C LEU A 228 -6.24 9.52 3.29
N LYS A 229 -5.34 10.40 2.82
CA LYS A 229 -3.91 10.41 3.14
C LYS A 229 -3.61 10.41 4.65
N GLY A 230 -4.40 11.11 5.44
CA GLY A 230 -4.23 11.16 6.91
C GLY A 230 -4.49 9.82 7.63
N PHE A 231 -5.02 8.82 6.93
CA PHE A 231 -5.31 7.49 7.45
C PHE A 231 -4.35 6.42 6.92
N GLU A 232 -3.46 6.77 5.99
CA GLU A 232 -2.48 5.84 5.40
C GLU A 232 -1.35 5.49 6.38
N ALA A 233 -0.77 4.29 6.19
CA ALA A 233 0.32 3.76 7.00
C ALA A 233 1.70 4.38 6.64
#